data_7b87761bfb4d5f374c0bf2e3dd61c715
#
_entry.id   7b87761bfb4d5f374c0bf2e3dd61c715
#
_cell.length_a   1.000
_cell.length_b   1.000
_cell.length_c   1.000
_cell.angle_alpha   90.00
_cell.angle_beta   90.00
_cell.angle_gamma   90.00
#
_symmetry.space_group_name_H-M   'P 1'
#
loop_
_entity.id
_entity.type
_entity.pdbx_description
1 polymer ?
#
loop_
_entity_poly.entity_id
_entity_poly.type
_entity_poly.pdbx_seq_one_letter_code
_entity_poly.pdbx_strand_id
1 'polypeptide(L)'
;MSKSNQKIASIEQLSNNEGIISALAFDQRGALKRMMAKHQTEEPTVAQIEQLKVLVAEELTQYASSILLDPEYGLPASDARNKDCGLLLAYEKTGYDVNAKGRLPDCLVEWSAKRLKEQGANAVKFLLYYDVDDAEGINIQKKAYIERIGSECVAEDIPFFLEVLTYDDNIPDNGSVEFAKVKPRKVNEAMKLFSEPRFNVDVLKVEVPVNMKYVEGFAEGEVVYTKEEAAQHFKDQDAATHLPYIYLSAGVSAELFQETLKFAHEAGAKFNGVLCGRATWSGAVQVYIEQGEDAAREWLRTTGFKNIDDLNKVLKDTATSWKQRK
;
A
#
# COMPACT_ATOMS: atom_id res chain seq x y z
N MET A 1 -12.77 18.31 -7.85
CA MET A 1 -13.67 18.00 -9.00
C MET A 1 -14.35 16.65 -8.71
N SER A 2 -15.58 16.46 -9.20
CA SER A 2 -16.23 15.14 -9.11
C SER A 2 -15.47 14.13 -10.00
N LYS A 3 -15.30 12.89 -9.51
CA LYS A 3 -14.74 11.80 -10.32
C LYS A 3 -15.62 11.55 -11.55
N SER A 4 -15.02 11.22 -12.69
CA SER A 4 -15.75 10.78 -13.87
C SER A 4 -16.46 9.45 -13.61
N ASN A 5 -17.45 9.12 -14.43
CA ASN A 5 -18.13 7.82 -14.36
C ASN A 5 -17.16 6.66 -14.60
N GLN A 6 -16.15 6.84 -15.46
CA GLN A 6 -15.14 5.83 -15.74
C GLN A 6 -14.24 5.58 -14.50
N LYS A 7 -13.78 6.65 -13.84
CA LYS A 7 -13.01 6.51 -12.60
C LYS A 7 -13.82 5.83 -11.48
N ILE A 8 -15.10 6.18 -11.35
CA ILE A 8 -16.01 5.53 -10.40
C ILE A 8 -16.13 4.03 -10.70
N ALA A 9 -16.39 3.65 -11.93
CA ALA A 9 -16.49 2.25 -12.36
C ALA A 9 -15.18 1.49 -12.10
N SER A 10 -14.04 2.12 -12.35
CA SER A 10 -12.73 1.53 -12.09
C SER A 10 -12.48 1.30 -10.60
N ILE A 11 -12.86 2.24 -9.71
CA ILE A 11 -12.73 2.05 -8.26
C ILE A 11 -13.72 0.98 -7.77
N GLU A 12 -14.90 0.86 -8.38
CA GLU A 12 -15.84 -0.23 -8.11
C GLU A 12 -15.23 -1.60 -8.43
N GLN A 13 -14.53 -1.74 -9.55
CA GLN A 13 -13.79 -2.97 -9.89
C GLN A 13 -12.65 -3.29 -8.93
N LEU A 14 -12.09 -2.29 -8.25
CA LEU A 14 -11.04 -2.47 -7.26
C LEU A 14 -11.60 -2.80 -5.86
N SER A 15 -12.91 -2.78 -5.70
CA SER A 15 -13.62 -2.94 -4.43
C SER A 15 -14.45 -4.22 -4.42
N ASN A 16 -14.77 -4.73 -3.24
CA ASN A 16 -15.77 -5.76 -3.08
C ASN A 16 -17.20 -5.18 -3.22
N ASN A 17 -18.22 -6.06 -3.12
CA ASN A 17 -19.64 -5.68 -3.27
C ASN A 17 -20.12 -4.67 -2.22
N GLU A 18 -19.41 -4.54 -1.10
CA GLU A 18 -19.71 -3.58 -0.02
C GLU A 18 -19.01 -2.22 -0.25
N GLY A 19 -18.19 -2.11 -1.31
CA GLY A 19 -17.41 -0.93 -1.62
C GLY A 19 -16.16 -0.79 -0.72
N ILE A 20 -15.63 -1.90 -0.23
CA ILE A 20 -14.38 -1.96 0.55
C ILE A 20 -13.26 -2.44 -0.37
N ILE A 21 -12.13 -1.76 -0.32
CA ILE A 21 -10.92 -2.15 -1.06
C ILE A 21 -10.13 -3.14 -0.21
N SER A 22 -10.34 -4.44 -0.43
CA SER A 22 -9.57 -5.50 0.22
C SER A 22 -8.49 -6.03 -0.74
N ALA A 23 -7.48 -5.19 -0.97
CA ALA A 23 -6.50 -5.41 -2.03
C ALA A 23 -5.25 -6.14 -1.53
N LEU A 24 -4.75 -7.05 -2.38
CA LEU A 24 -3.46 -7.71 -2.22
C LEU A 24 -2.34 -6.86 -2.84
N ALA A 25 -1.22 -6.67 -2.15
CA ALA A 25 -0.07 -5.90 -2.65
C ALA A 25 1.11 -6.81 -2.95
N PHE A 26 1.51 -6.88 -4.22
CA PHE A 26 2.71 -7.59 -4.65
C PHE A 26 3.53 -6.82 -5.69
N ASP A 27 3.68 -5.52 -5.47
CA ASP A 27 4.51 -4.62 -6.28
C ASP A 27 5.99 -4.56 -5.85
N GLN A 28 6.37 -5.33 -4.83
CA GLN A 28 7.75 -5.40 -4.35
C GLN A 28 8.66 -6.00 -5.44
N ARG A 29 9.80 -5.34 -5.68
CA ARG A 29 10.85 -5.72 -6.63
C ARG A 29 12.17 -5.90 -5.90
N GLY A 30 12.89 -4.84 -5.58
CA GLY A 30 14.12 -4.91 -4.81
C GLY A 30 13.97 -5.54 -3.43
N ALA A 31 12.85 -5.28 -2.72
CA ALA A 31 12.57 -5.92 -1.45
C ALA A 31 12.34 -7.43 -1.61
N LEU A 32 11.64 -7.87 -2.67
CA LEU A 32 11.43 -9.28 -2.96
C LEU A 32 12.76 -9.98 -3.28
N LYS A 33 13.60 -9.38 -4.13
CA LYS A 33 14.95 -9.93 -4.42
C LYS A 33 15.75 -10.14 -3.13
N ARG A 34 15.76 -9.15 -2.23
CA ARG A 34 16.44 -9.29 -0.93
C ARG A 34 15.84 -10.38 -0.03
N MET A 35 14.53 -10.61 -0.10
CA MET A 35 13.90 -11.71 0.64
C MET A 35 14.30 -13.07 0.07
N MET A 36 14.27 -13.25 -1.24
CA MET A 36 14.68 -14.47 -1.92
C MET A 36 16.16 -14.80 -1.69
N ALA A 37 17.04 -13.79 -1.78
CA ALA A 37 18.48 -13.92 -1.57
C ALA A 37 18.87 -14.36 -0.13
N LYS A 38 17.97 -14.30 0.84
CA LYS A 38 18.21 -14.85 2.19
C LYS A 38 18.14 -16.39 2.22
N HIS A 39 17.54 -17.01 1.21
CA HIS A 39 17.23 -18.44 1.16
C HIS A 39 17.95 -19.16 0.02
N GLN A 40 18.81 -18.45 -0.73
CA GLN A 40 19.64 -19.03 -1.80
C GLN A 40 20.96 -18.26 -1.89
N THR A 41 21.99 -18.90 -2.47
CA THR A 41 23.32 -18.30 -2.64
C THR A 41 23.44 -17.45 -3.90
N GLU A 42 22.69 -17.78 -4.94
CA GLU A 42 22.69 -17.05 -6.20
C GLU A 42 21.69 -15.90 -6.18
N GLU A 43 21.94 -14.88 -6.99
CA GLU A 43 20.97 -13.78 -7.16
C GLU A 43 19.66 -14.31 -7.75
N PRO A 44 18.51 -13.84 -7.24
CA PRO A 44 17.20 -14.24 -7.77
C PRO A 44 17.06 -13.88 -9.25
N THR A 45 16.69 -14.85 -10.06
CA THR A 45 16.45 -14.65 -11.50
C THR A 45 15.11 -13.97 -11.75
N VAL A 46 14.98 -13.33 -12.92
CA VAL A 46 13.71 -12.76 -13.39
C VAL A 46 12.59 -13.81 -13.36
N ALA A 47 12.89 -15.01 -13.90
CA ALA A 47 11.93 -16.11 -13.95
C ALA A 47 11.42 -16.54 -12.56
N GLN A 48 12.30 -16.59 -11.55
CA GLN A 48 11.89 -16.90 -10.17
C GLN A 48 10.96 -15.83 -9.60
N ILE A 49 11.25 -14.55 -9.86
CA ILE A 49 10.44 -13.44 -9.37
C ILE A 49 9.06 -13.45 -10.02
N GLU A 50 9.01 -13.58 -11.34
CA GLU A 50 7.75 -13.64 -12.10
C GLU A 50 6.92 -14.86 -11.69
N GLN A 51 7.55 -16.04 -11.57
CA GLN A 51 6.86 -17.26 -11.17
C GLN A 51 6.23 -17.14 -9.78
N LEU A 52 6.96 -16.62 -8.79
CA LEU A 52 6.39 -16.43 -7.46
C LEU A 52 5.21 -15.45 -7.47
N LYS A 53 5.29 -14.36 -8.27
CA LYS A 53 4.16 -13.44 -8.44
C LYS A 53 2.95 -14.11 -9.09
N VAL A 54 3.18 -14.98 -10.08
CA VAL A 54 2.12 -15.78 -10.72
C VAL A 54 1.45 -16.70 -9.69
N LEU A 55 2.23 -17.45 -8.90
CA LEU A 55 1.70 -18.33 -7.85
C LEU A 55 0.80 -17.60 -6.87
N VAL A 56 1.25 -16.45 -6.37
CA VAL A 56 0.45 -15.63 -5.44
C VAL A 56 -0.82 -15.12 -6.12
N ALA A 57 -0.74 -14.70 -7.37
CA ALA A 57 -1.90 -14.22 -8.11
C ALA A 57 -2.93 -15.32 -8.35
N GLU A 58 -2.50 -16.49 -8.81
CA GLU A 58 -3.38 -17.65 -9.05
C GLU A 58 -4.10 -18.12 -7.79
N GLU A 59 -3.36 -18.23 -6.68
CA GLU A 59 -3.89 -18.86 -5.47
C GLU A 59 -4.68 -17.88 -4.57
N LEU A 60 -4.33 -16.58 -4.54
CA LEU A 60 -4.90 -15.65 -3.57
C LEU A 60 -5.85 -14.59 -4.15
N THR A 61 -5.79 -14.28 -5.44
CA THR A 61 -6.62 -13.17 -5.96
C THR A 61 -8.11 -13.48 -6.02
N GLN A 62 -8.51 -14.75 -5.94
CA GLN A 62 -9.92 -15.12 -5.78
C GLN A 62 -10.52 -14.65 -4.44
N TYR A 63 -9.69 -14.30 -3.47
CA TYR A 63 -10.09 -13.82 -2.14
C TYR A 63 -9.84 -12.32 -1.95
N ALA A 64 -9.28 -11.63 -2.96
CA ALA A 64 -9.00 -10.20 -2.93
C ALA A 64 -9.93 -9.43 -3.87
N SER A 65 -10.30 -8.20 -3.52
CA SER A 65 -11.05 -7.34 -4.43
C SER A 65 -10.18 -6.86 -5.60
N SER A 66 -8.89 -6.71 -5.36
CA SER A 66 -7.92 -6.28 -6.36
C SER A 66 -6.50 -6.68 -5.97
N ILE A 67 -5.58 -6.61 -6.94
CA ILE A 67 -4.15 -6.82 -6.71
C ILE A 67 -3.35 -5.64 -7.25
N LEU A 68 -2.35 -5.20 -6.49
CA LEU A 68 -1.32 -4.26 -6.93
C LEU A 68 -0.09 -5.04 -7.38
N LEU A 69 0.30 -4.85 -8.62
CA LEU A 69 1.50 -5.41 -9.23
C LEU A 69 2.40 -4.29 -9.76
N ASP A 70 3.62 -4.65 -10.13
CA ASP A 70 4.53 -3.79 -10.88
C ASP A 70 4.60 -4.26 -12.35
N PRO A 71 4.86 -3.35 -13.31
CA PRO A 71 4.93 -3.75 -14.71
C PRO A 71 6.28 -4.37 -15.12
N GLU A 72 7.29 -4.38 -14.24
CA GLU A 72 8.61 -4.94 -14.54
C GLU A 72 8.62 -6.49 -14.44
N TYR A 73 7.94 -7.04 -13.41
CA TYR A 73 7.89 -8.48 -13.13
C TYR A 73 6.48 -9.00 -12.90
N GLY A 74 5.49 -8.13 -12.82
CA GLY A 74 4.13 -8.48 -12.42
C GLY A 74 3.16 -8.72 -13.58
N LEU A 75 3.52 -8.44 -14.83
CA LEU A 75 2.60 -8.63 -15.96
C LEU A 75 2.15 -10.07 -16.15
N PRO A 76 3.01 -11.12 -16.05
CA PRO A 76 2.53 -12.49 -16.08
C PRO A 76 1.54 -12.83 -14.96
N ALA A 77 1.75 -12.27 -13.76
CA ALA A 77 0.81 -12.43 -12.65
C ALA A 77 -0.50 -11.66 -12.88
N SER A 78 -0.45 -10.55 -13.59
CA SER A 78 -1.64 -9.81 -14.02
C SER A 78 -2.55 -10.65 -14.91
N ASP A 79 -1.97 -11.45 -15.81
CA ASP A 79 -2.72 -12.36 -16.68
C ASP A 79 -3.27 -13.58 -15.93
N ALA A 80 -2.54 -14.03 -14.92
CA ALA A 80 -2.87 -15.21 -14.10
C ALA A 80 -3.89 -14.93 -13.00
N ARG A 81 -4.19 -13.65 -12.68
CA ARG A 81 -5.12 -13.30 -11.59
C ARG A 81 -6.54 -13.77 -11.87
N ASN A 82 -7.33 -13.93 -10.83
CA ASN A 82 -8.77 -14.15 -10.96
C ASN A 82 -9.41 -13.00 -11.78
N LYS A 83 -10.33 -13.34 -12.67
CA LYS A 83 -10.96 -12.38 -13.62
C LYS A 83 -11.78 -11.28 -12.93
N ASP A 84 -12.31 -11.58 -11.76
CA ASP A 84 -13.11 -10.63 -10.97
C ASP A 84 -12.22 -9.74 -10.07
N CYS A 85 -10.93 -10.06 -9.97
CA CYS A 85 -9.96 -9.28 -9.20
C CYS A 85 -9.47 -8.08 -10.03
N GLY A 86 -9.69 -6.86 -9.53
CA GLY A 86 -9.22 -5.64 -10.16
C GLY A 86 -7.68 -5.54 -10.16
N LEU A 87 -7.13 -4.68 -11.02
CA LEU A 87 -5.68 -4.50 -11.18
C LEU A 87 -5.26 -3.05 -10.89
N LEU A 88 -4.31 -2.89 -9.97
CA LEU A 88 -3.53 -1.67 -9.85
C LEU A 88 -2.12 -1.94 -10.38
N LEU A 89 -1.53 -0.98 -11.10
CA LEU A 89 -0.12 -1.06 -11.51
C LEU A 89 0.70 0.09 -10.91
N ALA A 90 1.88 -0.27 -10.41
CA ALA A 90 2.84 0.66 -9.86
C ALA A 90 3.53 1.45 -10.99
N TYR A 91 3.60 2.77 -10.84
CA TYR A 91 4.24 3.67 -11.80
C TYR A 91 5.61 4.15 -11.34
N GLU A 92 5.86 4.14 -10.02
CA GLU A 92 7.15 4.52 -9.47
C GLU A 92 8.25 3.51 -9.79
N LYS A 93 9.45 4.03 -9.99
CA LYS A 93 10.69 3.24 -10.02
C LYS A 93 10.97 2.70 -8.63
N THR A 94 11.20 1.38 -8.53
CA THR A 94 11.51 0.78 -7.23
C THR A 94 12.81 1.33 -6.65
N GLY A 95 12.79 1.65 -5.35
CA GLY A 95 14.00 2.07 -4.65
C GLY A 95 14.64 3.29 -5.29
N TYR A 96 13.84 4.25 -5.83
CA TYR A 96 14.43 5.54 -6.13
C TYR A 96 15.19 5.99 -4.88
N ASP A 97 16.37 6.53 -5.06
CA ASP A 97 17.43 6.53 -4.06
C ASP A 97 16.99 7.06 -2.69
N VAL A 98 16.66 6.11 -1.79
CA VAL A 98 16.24 6.41 -0.42
C VAL A 98 17.40 6.94 0.45
N ASN A 99 18.64 6.84 -0.04
CA ASN A 99 19.82 7.37 0.64
C ASN A 99 20.17 8.77 0.17
N ALA A 100 19.61 9.22 -0.98
CA ALA A 100 19.77 10.59 -1.43
C ALA A 100 18.89 11.53 -0.60
N LYS A 101 19.47 12.67 -0.21
CA LYS A 101 18.73 13.70 0.52
C LYS A 101 17.47 14.09 -0.24
N GLY A 102 16.35 14.09 0.47
CA GLY A 102 15.05 14.48 -0.08
C GLY A 102 14.34 13.37 -0.83
N ARG A 103 14.94 12.21 -1.11
CA ARG A 103 14.29 11.06 -1.75
C ARG A 103 13.35 11.48 -2.88
N LEU A 104 13.87 12.21 -3.88
CA LEU A 104 13.07 12.74 -4.99
C LEU A 104 12.42 11.61 -5.77
N PRO A 105 11.13 11.73 -6.13
CA PRO A 105 10.40 10.70 -6.82
C PRO A 105 10.90 10.48 -8.24
N ASP A 106 10.76 9.25 -8.74
CA ASP A 106 11.10 8.86 -10.10
C ASP A 106 10.07 7.85 -10.63
N CYS A 107 9.66 8.02 -11.89
CA CYS A 107 8.80 7.08 -12.59
C CYS A 107 9.63 6.03 -13.32
N LEU A 108 9.01 4.90 -13.62
CA LEU A 108 9.54 3.94 -14.58
C LEU A 108 9.65 4.60 -15.96
N VAL A 109 10.89 4.69 -16.48
CA VAL A 109 11.20 5.46 -17.70
C VAL A 109 10.52 4.94 -18.96
N GLU A 110 10.15 3.67 -18.97
CA GLU A 110 9.48 3.01 -20.11
C GLU A 110 7.95 3.04 -19.99
N TRP A 111 7.39 3.59 -18.91
CA TRP A 111 5.97 3.53 -18.61
C TRP A 111 5.34 4.93 -18.55
N SER A 112 4.02 4.96 -18.71
CA SER A 112 3.16 6.12 -18.54
C SER A 112 1.81 5.66 -18.02
N ALA A 113 0.97 6.55 -17.49
CA ALA A 113 -0.38 6.19 -17.06
C ALA A 113 -1.19 5.57 -18.20
N LYS A 114 -1.01 6.08 -19.44
CA LYS A 114 -1.60 5.51 -20.64
C LYS A 114 -1.19 4.07 -20.88
N ARG A 115 0.13 3.78 -20.85
CA ARG A 115 0.64 2.42 -21.07
C ARG A 115 0.22 1.46 -19.98
N LEU A 116 0.17 1.91 -18.72
CA LEU A 116 -0.35 1.10 -17.61
C LEU A 116 -1.84 0.76 -17.83
N LYS A 117 -2.64 1.74 -18.27
CA LYS A 117 -4.05 1.52 -18.64
C LYS A 117 -4.20 0.52 -19.78
N GLU A 118 -3.37 0.62 -20.81
CA GLU A 118 -3.33 -0.32 -21.95
C GLU A 118 -2.97 -1.75 -21.53
N GLN A 119 -2.27 -1.95 -20.42
CA GLN A 119 -2.05 -3.26 -19.78
C GLN A 119 -3.24 -3.73 -18.92
N GLY A 120 -4.35 -3.03 -18.94
CA GLY A 120 -5.57 -3.41 -18.23
C GLY A 120 -5.65 -2.90 -16.79
N ALA A 121 -4.80 -1.96 -16.36
CA ALA A 121 -4.88 -1.38 -15.05
C ALA A 121 -6.20 -0.62 -14.85
N ASN A 122 -6.87 -0.89 -13.73
CA ASN A 122 -8.03 -0.12 -13.25
C ASN A 122 -7.59 1.14 -12.51
N ALA A 123 -6.37 1.18 -11.97
CA ALA A 123 -5.79 2.36 -11.35
C ALA A 123 -4.26 2.39 -11.50
N VAL A 124 -3.72 3.60 -11.51
CA VAL A 124 -2.28 3.86 -11.36
C VAL A 124 -1.98 4.06 -9.90
N LYS A 125 -0.97 3.38 -9.36
CA LYS A 125 -0.43 3.62 -8.02
C LYS A 125 0.94 4.26 -8.11
N PHE A 126 1.19 5.26 -7.29
CA PHE A 126 2.51 5.87 -7.16
C PHE A 126 2.91 5.98 -5.69
N LEU A 127 4.13 5.53 -5.36
CA LEU A 127 4.74 5.68 -4.04
C LEU A 127 5.51 6.97 -3.95
N LEU A 128 5.22 7.79 -2.95
CA LEU A 128 5.97 8.99 -2.59
C LEU A 128 6.56 8.86 -1.17
N TYR A 129 7.87 9.03 -1.03
CA TYR A 129 8.48 9.34 0.26
C TYR A 129 8.30 10.83 0.55
N TYR A 130 7.70 11.17 1.68
CA TYR A 130 7.41 12.56 2.02
C TYR A 130 7.77 12.89 3.47
N ASP A 131 8.60 13.90 3.64
CA ASP A 131 8.85 14.55 4.92
C ASP A 131 8.27 15.96 4.89
N VAL A 132 7.31 16.23 5.78
CA VAL A 132 6.67 17.55 5.86
C VAL A 132 7.65 18.64 6.30
N ASP A 133 8.73 18.25 6.98
CA ASP A 133 9.77 19.13 7.51
C ASP A 133 10.98 19.27 6.56
N ASP A 134 10.95 18.64 5.40
CA ASP A 134 12.02 18.72 4.42
C ASP A 134 12.16 20.15 3.86
N ALA A 135 13.33 20.48 3.34
CA ALA A 135 13.58 21.78 2.73
C ALA A 135 12.51 22.14 1.70
N GLU A 136 12.06 23.40 1.71
CA GLU A 136 10.99 23.89 0.83
C GLU A 136 11.24 23.55 -0.65
N GLY A 137 12.47 23.70 -1.13
CA GLY A 137 12.86 23.39 -2.52
C GLY A 137 12.70 21.90 -2.86
N ILE A 138 12.88 20.99 -1.91
CA ILE A 138 12.64 19.54 -2.07
C ILE A 138 11.13 19.28 -2.15
N ASN A 139 10.39 19.83 -1.19
CA ASN A 139 8.94 19.62 -1.14
C ASN A 139 8.18 20.27 -2.30
N ILE A 140 8.66 21.38 -2.84
CA ILE A 140 8.13 21.98 -4.09
C ILE A 140 8.29 21.01 -5.26
N GLN A 141 9.47 20.39 -5.42
CA GLN A 141 9.71 19.42 -6.49
C GLN A 141 8.82 18.19 -6.36
N LYS A 142 8.67 17.63 -5.14
CA LYS A 142 7.78 16.49 -4.88
C LYS A 142 6.33 16.82 -5.20
N LYS A 143 5.84 17.97 -4.73
CA LYS A 143 4.48 18.43 -5.02
C LYS A 143 4.23 18.58 -6.52
N ALA A 144 5.14 19.25 -7.24
CA ALA A 144 5.04 19.41 -8.68
C ALA A 144 5.09 18.07 -9.43
N TYR A 145 5.83 17.08 -8.91
CA TYR A 145 5.90 15.75 -9.49
C TYR A 145 4.55 15.01 -9.38
N ILE A 146 3.93 15.04 -8.21
CA ILE A 146 2.62 14.44 -7.99
C ILE A 146 1.52 15.14 -8.79
N GLU A 147 1.56 16.48 -8.93
CA GLU A 147 0.66 17.22 -9.80
C GLU A 147 0.72 16.76 -11.26
N ARG A 148 1.94 16.44 -11.78
CA ARG A 148 2.11 15.90 -13.15
C ARG A 148 1.48 14.52 -13.29
N ILE A 149 1.74 13.61 -12.33
CA ILE A 149 1.14 12.27 -12.35
C ILE A 149 -0.39 12.35 -12.26
N GLY A 150 -0.91 13.19 -11.35
CA GLY A 150 -2.35 13.40 -11.23
C GLY A 150 -2.97 13.96 -12.51
N SER A 151 -2.29 14.88 -13.19
CA SER A 151 -2.74 15.43 -14.47
C SER A 151 -2.72 14.39 -15.60
N GLU A 152 -1.70 13.53 -15.62
CA GLU A 152 -1.62 12.41 -16.55
C GLU A 152 -2.78 11.42 -16.33
N CYS A 153 -3.06 11.06 -15.06
CA CYS A 153 -4.18 10.19 -14.71
C CYS A 153 -5.56 10.81 -15.04
N VAL A 154 -5.70 12.12 -14.98
CA VAL A 154 -6.91 12.83 -15.45
C VAL A 154 -7.03 12.73 -16.96
N ALA A 155 -5.95 12.97 -17.72
CA ALA A 155 -5.95 12.90 -19.18
C ALA A 155 -6.32 11.49 -19.70
N GLU A 156 -5.88 10.46 -19.00
CA GLU A 156 -6.18 9.07 -19.34
C GLU A 156 -7.48 8.54 -18.72
N ASP A 157 -8.19 9.35 -17.95
CA ASP A 157 -9.41 8.97 -17.23
C ASP A 157 -9.25 7.66 -16.43
N ILE A 158 -8.16 7.58 -15.64
CA ILE A 158 -7.81 6.46 -14.79
C ILE A 158 -7.64 6.93 -13.33
N PRO A 159 -8.12 6.18 -12.32
CA PRO A 159 -7.92 6.54 -10.92
C PRO A 159 -6.45 6.61 -10.53
N PHE A 160 -6.12 7.62 -9.71
CA PHE A 160 -4.81 7.81 -9.12
C PHE A 160 -4.81 7.42 -7.63
N PHE A 161 -4.06 6.38 -7.28
CA PHE A 161 -3.79 5.93 -5.92
C PHE A 161 -2.42 6.43 -5.49
N LEU A 162 -2.39 7.39 -4.57
CA LEU A 162 -1.13 7.90 -4.04
C LEU A 162 -0.78 7.20 -2.71
N GLU A 163 0.32 6.47 -2.73
CA GLU A 163 0.92 5.90 -1.52
C GLU A 163 1.91 6.89 -0.92
N VAL A 164 1.70 7.31 0.33
CA VAL A 164 2.61 8.19 1.04
C VAL A 164 3.29 7.42 2.17
N LEU A 165 4.61 7.35 2.10
CA LEU A 165 5.45 6.86 3.20
C LEU A 165 6.21 8.04 3.81
N THR A 166 6.02 8.23 5.11
CA THR A 166 6.69 9.31 5.83
C THR A 166 8.09 8.90 6.28
N TYR A 167 8.98 9.86 6.37
CA TYR A 167 10.34 9.70 6.88
C TYR A 167 10.81 11.00 7.54
N ASP A 168 12.01 10.95 8.13
CA ASP A 168 12.73 12.12 8.64
C ASP A 168 14.23 11.91 8.39
N ASP A 169 14.87 12.82 7.68
CA ASP A 169 16.30 12.70 7.38
C ASP A 169 17.20 12.77 8.63
N ASN A 170 16.66 13.32 9.74
CA ASN A 170 17.38 13.40 11.03
C ASN A 170 17.11 12.17 11.92
N ILE A 171 16.13 11.32 11.57
CA ILE A 171 15.76 10.11 12.29
C ILE A 171 15.80 8.94 11.29
N PRO A 172 16.96 8.33 11.07
CA PRO A 172 17.16 7.36 9.99
C PRO A 172 16.39 6.04 10.20
N ASP A 173 16.03 5.70 11.42
CA ASP A 173 15.22 4.51 11.73
C ASP A 173 13.75 4.88 11.96
N ASN A 174 12.94 4.64 10.95
CA ASN A 174 11.49 4.83 11.02
C ASN A 174 10.79 3.87 12.00
N GLY A 175 11.49 2.85 12.50
CA GLY A 175 11.03 1.94 13.55
C GLY A 175 11.34 2.41 14.97
N SER A 176 12.12 3.48 15.13
CA SER A 176 12.59 3.98 16.45
C SER A 176 11.49 4.68 17.25
N VAL A 177 11.74 4.83 18.54
CA VAL A 177 10.93 5.61 19.47
C VAL A 177 10.88 7.08 19.06
N GLU A 178 12.00 7.62 18.60
CA GLU A 178 12.14 9.01 18.15
C GLU A 178 11.20 9.27 16.97
N PHE A 179 11.18 8.37 15.99
CA PHE A 179 10.26 8.50 14.85
C PHE A 179 8.80 8.28 15.27
N ALA A 180 8.53 7.36 16.18
CA ALA A 180 7.17 7.12 16.70
C ALA A 180 6.54 8.41 17.26
N LYS A 181 7.32 9.27 17.92
CA LYS A 181 6.87 10.55 18.50
C LYS A 181 6.47 11.60 17.45
N VAL A 182 7.08 11.59 16.28
CA VAL A 182 6.81 12.59 15.20
C VAL A 182 5.87 12.06 14.12
N LYS A 183 5.71 10.75 14.04
CA LYS A 183 4.94 10.07 12.99
C LYS A 183 3.50 10.57 12.85
N PRO A 184 2.69 10.75 13.93
CA PRO A 184 1.29 11.16 13.78
C PRO A 184 1.15 12.48 13.02
N ARG A 185 1.97 13.48 13.36
CA ARG A 185 1.96 14.77 12.68
C ARG A 185 2.36 14.63 11.21
N LYS A 186 3.48 13.92 10.95
CA LYS A 186 3.98 13.74 9.57
C LYS A 186 2.96 13.04 8.68
N VAL A 187 2.32 11.98 9.15
CA VAL A 187 1.30 11.24 8.39
C VAL A 187 0.07 12.11 8.13
N ASN A 188 -0.46 12.76 9.15
CA ASN A 188 -1.71 13.53 9.05
C ASN A 188 -1.54 14.79 8.20
N GLU A 189 -0.42 15.51 8.33
CA GLU A 189 -0.12 16.69 7.49
C GLU A 189 0.11 16.29 6.02
N ALA A 190 0.79 15.18 5.76
CA ALA A 190 0.95 14.67 4.40
C ALA A 190 -0.40 14.28 3.77
N MET A 191 -1.27 13.58 4.52
CA MET A 191 -2.62 13.26 4.05
C MET A 191 -3.44 14.51 3.73
N LYS A 192 -3.41 15.50 4.61
CA LYS A 192 -4.11 16.79 4.40
C LYS A 192 -3.60 17.47 3.13
N LEU A 193 -2.29 17.57 2.96
CA LEU A 193 -1.67 18.19 1.79
C LEU A 193 -2.10 17.51 0.49
N PHE A 194 -1.91 16.19 0.39
CA PHE A 194 -2.19 15.46 -0.85
C PHE A 194 -3.69 15.21 -1.10
N SER A 195 -4.56 15.66 -0.21
CA SER A 195 -6.00 15.75 -0.43
C SER A 195 -6.42 17.04 -1.18
N GLU A 196 -5.50 17.98 -1.40
CA GLU A 196 -5.80 19.20 -2.16
C GLU A 196 -6.16 18.86 -3.62
N PRO A 197 -7.18 19.50 -4.22
CA PRO A 197 -7.67 19.18 -5.56
C PRO A 197 -6.62 19.24 -6.67
N ARG A 198 -5.57 20.04 -6.50
CA ARG A 198 -4.49 20.19 -7.51
C ARG A 198 -3.72 18.90 -7.78
N PHE A 199 -3.69 17.97 -6.82
CA PHE A 199 -2.98 16.69 -6.98
C PHE A 199 -3.79 15.64 -7.73
N ASN A 200 -5.11 15.83 -7.88
CA ASN A 200 -6.01 14.90 -8.56
C ASN A 200 -5.93 13.45 -8.01
N VAL A 201 -5.63 13.29 -6.73
CA VAL A 201 -5.60 11.99 -6.07
C VAL A 201 -7.04 11.51 -5.88
N ASP A 202 -7.31 10.26 -6.25
CA ASP A 202 -8.62 9.63 -6.11
C ASP A 202 -8.74 8.81 -4.82
N VAL A 203 -7.65 8.15 -4.41
CA VAL A 203 -7.56 7.34 -3.19
C VAL A 203 -6.15 7.50 -2.60
N LEU A 204 -6.08 7.71 -1.28
CA LEU A 204 -4.82 7.70 -0.55
C LEU A 204 -4.53 6.30 0.00
N LYS A 205 -3.30 5.81 -0.18
CA LYS A 205 -2.75 4.65 0.51
C LYS A 205 -1.75 5.15 1.56
N VAL A 206 -2.02 4.89 2.83
CA VAL A 206 -1.31 5.57 3.92
C VAL A 206 -0.87 4.62 5.02
N GLU A 207 0.12 5.06 5.77
CA GLU A 207 0.49 4.45 7.03
C GLU A 207 -0.59 4.72 8.09
N VAL A 208 -0.71 3.82 9.07
CA VAL A 208 -1.41 4.16 10.31
C VAL A 208 -0.67 5.30 11.03
N PRO A 209 -1.39 6.21 11.74
CA PRO A 209 -0.78 7.44 12.25
C PRO A 209 0.20 7.21 13.39
N VAL A 210 0.09 6.09 14.10
CA VAL A 210 0.98 5.71 15.21
C VAL A 210 1.71 4.41 14.92
N ASN A 211 2.89 4.20 15.51
CA ASN A 211 3.51 2.89 15.50
C ASN A 211 2.96 2.10 16.69
N MET A 212 2.10 1.10 16.40
CA MET A 212 1.40 0.32 17.44
C MET A 212 2.34 -0.38 18.41
N LYS A 213 3.59 -0.66 18.02
CA LYS A 213 4.61 -1.22 18.94
C LYS A 213 4.96 -0.32 20.11
N TYR A 214 4.55 0.93 20.08
CA TYR A 214 4.77 1.93 21.13
C TYR A 214 3.48 2.45 21.74
N VAL A 215 2.37 1.77 21.51
CA VAL A 215 1.05 2.13 22.07
C VAL A 215 0.74 1.22 23.26
N GLU A 216 0.23 1.79 24.35
CA GLU A 216 -0.22 1.06 25.53
C GLU A 216 -1.13 -0.13 25.17
N GLY A 217 -0.83 -1.30 25.73
CA GLY A 217 -1.56 -2.55 25.47
C GLY A 217 -1.16 -3.29 24.18
N PHE A 218 -0.30 -2.70 23.34
CA PHE A 218 0.32 -3.32 22.17
C PHE A 218 1.85 -3.38 22.31
N ALA A 219 2.41 -2.45 23.07
CA ALA A 219 3.86 -2.37 23.29
C ALA A 219 4.35 -3.53 24.16
N GLU A 220 5.45 -4.17 23.75
CA GLU A 220 6.22 -5.12 24.55
C GLU A 220 7.32 -4.45 25.38
N GLY A 221 7.57 -3.15 25.15
CA GLY A 221 8.63 -2.36 25.78
C GLY A 221 8.19 -0.93 26.07
N GLU A 222 8.93 0.05 25.54
CA GLU A 222 8.64 1.47 25.76
C GLU A 222 7.26 1.86 25.19
N VAL A 223 6.49 2.60 25.98
CA VAL A 223 5.19 3.17 25.58
C VAL A 223 5.39 4.66 25.29
N VAL A 224 5.00 5.08 24.09
CA VAL A 224 5.02 6.48 23.65
C VAL A 224 3.64 7.11 23.79
N TYR A 225 2.58 6.36 23.51
CA TYR A 225 1.21 6.82 23.55
C TYR A 225 0.32 5.93 24.40
N THR A 226 -0.54 6.53 25.22
CA THR A 226 -1.68 5.82 25.81
C THR A 226 -2.64 5.40 24.72
N LYS A 227 -3.60 4.52 25.04
CA LYS A 227 -4.65 4.14 24.09
C LYS A 227 -5.50 5.33 23.64
N GLU A 228 -5.81 6.23 24.56
CA GLU A 228 -6.60 7.42 24.32
C GLU A 228 -5.88 8.39 23.36
N GLU A 229 -4.58 8.63 23.57
CA GLU A 229 -3.76 9.47 22.69
C GLU A 229 -3.65 8.85 21.29
N ALA A 230 -3.39 7.54 21.20
CA ALA A 230 -3.34 6.84 19.94
C ALA A 230 -4.71 6.91 19.21
N ALA A 231 -5.82 6.69 19.91
CA ALA A 231 -7.16 6.82 19.34
C ALA A 231 -7.43 8.23 18.82
N GLN A 232 -6.95 9.27 19.52
CA GLN A 232 -7.07 10.64 19.02
C GLN A 232 -6.29 10.84 17.71
N HIS A 233 -5.09 10.30 17.58
CA HIS A 233 -4.33 10.38 16.35
C HIS A 233 -5.02 9.71 15.15
N PHE A 234 -5.76 8.60 15.36
CA PHE A 234 -6.58 7.98 14.32
C PHE A 234 -7.78 8.86 13.92
N LYS A 235 -8.42 9.53 14.89
CA LYS A 235 -9.48 10.52 14.60
C LYS A 235 -8.96 11.71 13.81
N ASP A 236 -7.79 12.23 14.19
CA ASP A 236 -7.15 13.34 13.51
C ASP A 236 -6.76 12.97 12.08
N GLN A 237 -6.31 11.71 11.87
CA GLN A 237 -6.04 11.16 10.55
C GLN A 237 -7.30 11.11 9.69
N ASP A 238 -8.40 10.61 10.22
CA ASP A 238 -9.68 10.54 9.51
C ASP A 238 -10.17 11.93 9.10
N ALA A 239 -10.00 12.91 9.97
CA ALA A 239 -10.36 14.29 9.72
C ALA A 239 -9.40 15.02 8.75
N ALA A 240 -8.19 14.51 8.54
CA ALA A 240 -7.19 15.12 7.67
C ALA A 240 -7.52 15.04 6.17
N THR A 241 -8.45 14.16 5.78
CA THR A 241 -8.79 13.96 4.37
C THR A 241 -10.29 13.80 4.13
N HIS A 242 -10.76 14.32 3.01
CA HIS A 242 -12.09 14.01 2.46
C HIS A 242 -12.04 12.87 1.42
N LEU A 243 -10.83 12.48 0.98
CA LEU A 243 -10.66 11.40 0.01
C LEU A 243 -10.85 10.03 0.66
N PRO A 244 -11.30 9.03 -0.09
CA PRO A 244 -11.13 7.65 0.33
C PRO A 244 -9.67 7.35 0.66
N TYR A 245 -9.44 6.59 1.75
CA TYR A 245 -8.10 6.15 2.09
C TYR A 245 -8.07 4.70 2.58
N ILE A 246 -6.97 4.03 2.28
CA ILE A 246 -6.71 2.64 2.64
C ILE A 246 -5.38 2.53 3.38
N TYR A 247 -5.31 1.57 4.32
CA TYR A 247 -4.09 1.35 5.07
C TYR A 247 -3.12 0.39 4.38
N LEU A 248 -1.83 0.64 4.57
CA LEU A 248 -0.75 -0.29 4.27
C LEU A 248 -0.28 -0.98 5.56
N SER A 249 0.18 -2.24 5.45
CA SER A 249 0.59 -3.04 6.60
C SER A 249 2.01 -2.73 7.11
N ALA A 250 2.81 -1.93 6.41
CA ALA A 250 4.19 -1.57 6.74
C ALA A 250 5.12 -2.77 7.05
N GLY A 251 4.69 -4.01 6.75
CA GLY A 251 5.45 -5.23 7.02
C GLY A 251 5.41 -5.73 8.46
N VAL A 252 4.45 -5.27 9.26
CA VAL A 252 4.13 -5.87 10.56
C VAL A 252 3.49 -7.25 10.39
N SER A 253 3.37 -8.03 11.49
CA SER A 253 2.70 -9.33 11.43
C SER A 253 1.21 -9.20 11.06
N ALA A 254 0.62 -10.28 10.55
CA ALA A 254 -0.80 -10.30 10.20
C ALA A 254 -1.69 -9.99 11.41
N GLU A 255 -1.34 -10.54 12.57
CA GLU A 255 -2.06 -10.36 13.83
C GLU A 255 -2.02 -8.88 14.27
N LEU A 256 -0.85 -8.27 14.32
CA LEU A 256 -0.71 -6.87 14.73
C LEU A 256 -1.44 -5.94 13.75
N PHE A 257 -1.42 -6.25 12.46
CA PHE A 257 -2.14 -5.45 11.47
C PHE A 257 -3.66 -5.55 11.67
N GLN A 258 -4.19 -6.75 11.90
CA GLN A 258 -5.61 -6.96 12.17
C GLN A 258 -6.06 -6.25 13.45
N GLU A 259 -5.30 -6.36 14.55
CA GLU A 259 -5.58 -5.65 15.79
C GLU A 259 -5.51 -4.12 15.61
N THR A 260 -4.58 -3.63 14.78
CA THR A 260 -4.51 -2.21 14.43
C THR A 260 -5.77 -1.72 13.70
N LEU A 261 -6.32 -2.52 12.78
CA LEU A 261 -7.55 -2.16 12.07
C LEU A 261 -8.78 -2.12 13.00
N LYS A 262 -8.88 -3.07 13.94
CA LYS A 262 -9.91 -3.07 14.99
C LYS A 262 -9.79 -1.81 15.86
N PHE A 263 -8.59 -1.51 16.33
CA PHE A 263 -8.32 -0.31 17.11
C PHE A 263 -8.66 0.99 16.35
N ALA A 264 -8.29 1.07 15.05
CA ALA A 264 -8.65 2.20 14.20
C ALA A 264 -10.17 2.40 14.10
N HIS A 265 -10.91 1.31 13.93
CA HIS A 265 -12.38 1.33 13.89
C HIS A 265 -12.98 1.79 15.23
N GLU A 266 -12.52 1.24 16.36
CA GLU A 266 -12.96 1.62 17.70
C GLU A 266 -12.66 3.09 17.99
N ALA A 267 -11.55 3.60 17.49
CA ALA A 267 -11.20 5.02 17.53
C ALA A 267 -12.11 5.90 16.66
N GLY A 268 -12.92 5.32 15.78
CA GLY A 268 -13.85 6.03 14.90
C GLY A 268 -13.27 6.41 13.52
N ALA A 269 -12.11 5.87 13.13
CA ALA A 269 -11.56 6.04 11.80
C ALA A 269 -12.44 5.33 10.74
N LYS A 270 -12.69 6.01 9.62
CA LYS A 270 -13.56 5.52 8.53
C LYS A 270 -12.72 5.17 7.30
N PHE A 271 -11.70 4.35 7.50
CA PHE A 271 -10.87 3.86 6.39
C PHE A 271 -11.67 2.96 5.44
N ASN A 272 -11.28 2.92 4.19
CA ASN A 272 -12.06 2.29 3.11
C ASN A 272 -11.47 0.95 2.65
N GLY A 273 -10.57 0.39 3.44
CA GLY A 273 -9.93 -0.89 3.16
C GLY A 273 -8.44 -0.88 3.39
N VAL A 274 -7.76 -1.81 2.74
CA VAL A 274 -6.32 -2.02 2.84
C VAL A 274 -5.69 -2.34 1.50
N LEU A 275 -4.38 -2.15 1.41
CA LEU A 275 -3.53 -2.75 0.41
C LEU A 275 -2.45 -3.54 1.16
N CYS A 276 -2.76 -4.83 1.44
CA CYS A 276 -1.95 -5.70 2.29
C CYS A 276 -1.03 -6.59 1.45
N GLY A 277 0.24 -6.62 1.78
CA GLY A 277 1.25 -7.37 1.03
C GLY A 277 1.90 -8.46 1.85
N ARG A 278 3.09 -8.18 2.37
CA ARG A 278 3.98 -9.14 3.03
C ARG A 278 3.33 -9.91 4.18
N ALA A 279 2.45 -9.29 4.95
CA ALA A 279 1.68 -9.97 5.99
C ALA A 279 0.84 -11.16 5.46
N THR A 280 0.49 -11.15 4.17
CA THR A 280 -0.30 -12.22 3.55
C THR A 280 0.59 -13.33 2.95
N TRP A 281 1.61 -12.97 2.17
CA TRP A 281 2.31 -13.91 1.29
C TRP A 281 3.80 -14.13 1.61
N SER A 282 4.43 -13.34 2.49
CA SER A 282 5.89 -13.36 2.63
C SER A 282 6.49 -14.70 3.03
N GLY A 283 5.76 -15.53 3.78
CA GLY A 283 6.22 -16.88 4.13
C GLY A 283 6.34 -17.82 2.95
N ALA A 284 5.61 -17.59 1.86
CA ALA A 284 5.74 -18.38 0.64
C ALA A 284 7.11 -18.21 -0.05
N VAL A 285 7.81 -17.08 0.19
CA VAL A 285 9.13 -16.82 -0.41
C VAL A 285 10.15 -17.88 -0.01
N GLN A 286 10.28 -18.15 1.28
CA GLN A 286 11.18 -19.19 1.79
C GLN A 286 10.80 -20.56 1.25
N VAL A 287 9.51 -20.91 1.35
CA VAL A 287 9.02 -22.23 0.88
C VAL A 287 9.29 -22.39 -0.61
N TYR A 288 9.06 -21.37 -1.42
CA TYR A 288 9.32 -21.40 -2.85
C TYR A 288 10.81 -21.66 -3.18
N ILE A 289 11.70 -20.94 -2.51
CA ILE A 289 13.14 -21.06 -2.77
C ILE A 289 13.69 -22.42 -2.29
N GLU A 290 13.30 -22.87 -1.09
CA GLU A 290 13.87 -24.05 -0.46
C GLU A 290 13.21 -25.37 -0.90
N GLN A 291 11.91 -25.33 -1.27
CA GLN A 291 11.10 -26.53 -1.49
C GLN A 291 10.41 -26.57 -2.87
N GLY A 292 10.47 -25.46 -3.62
CA GLY A 292 9.93 -25.36 -4.97
C GLY A 292 8.47 -24.94 -5.06
N GLU A 293 7.97 -24.95 -6.30
CA GLU A 293 6.65 -24.41 -6.68
C GLU A 293 5.49 -25.11 -5.99
N ASP A 294 5.45 -26.45 -6.02
CA ASP A 294 4.32 -27.21 -5.47
C ASP A 294 4.15 -26.97 -3.97
N ALA A 295 5.25 -26.90 -3.21
CA ALA A 295 5.23 -26.60 -1.80
C ALA A 295 4.76 -25.15 -1.53
N ALA A 296 5.19 -24.20 -2.36
CA ALA A 296 4.74 -22.81 -2.27
C ALA A 296 3.24 -22.68 -2.56
N ARG A 297 2.71 -23.39 -3.54
CA ARG A 297 1.26 -23.45 -3.83
C ARG A 297 0.47 -23.98 -2.64
N GLU A 298 0.93 -25.07 -2.03
CA GLU A 298 0.27 -25.64 -0.85
C GLU A 298 0.31 -24.66 0.33
N TRP A 299 1.42 -23.96 0.55
CA TRP A 299 1.52 -22.91 1.55
C TRP A 299 0.53 -21.76 1.29
N LEU A 300 0.40 -21.33 0.04
CA LEU A 300 -0.53 -20.27 -0.35
C LEU A 300 -1.98 -20.70 -0.17
N ARG A 301 -2.33 -21.94 -0.52
CA ARG A 301 -3.68 -22.50 -0.34
C ARG A 301 -4.08 -22.70 1.11
N THR A 302 -3.13 -22.86 2.01
CA THR A 302 -3.36 -23.08 3.43
C THR A 302 -3.09 -21.82 4.26
N THR A 303 -1.83 -21.52 4.49
CA THR A 303 -1.42 -20.37 5.33
C THR A 303 -1.72 -19.02 4.67
N GLY A 304 -1.41 -18.88 3.38
CA GLY A 304 -1.72 -17.66 2.62
C GLY A 304 -3.22 -17.38 2.58
N PHE A 305 -4.02 -18.40 2.30
CA PHE A 305 -5.49 -18.32 2.36
C PHE A 305 -5.97 -17.89 3.76
N LYS A 306 -5.47 -18.55 4.81
CA LYS A 306 -5.84 -18.17 6.18
C LYS A 306 -5.54 -16.70 6.48
N ASN A 307 -4.39 -16.21 6.07
CA ASN A 307 -3.98 -14.82 6.31
C ASN A 307 -4.92 -13.81 5.63
N ILE A 308 -5.31 -14.07 4.37
CA ILE A 308 -6.21 -13.16 3.64
C ILE A 308 -7.66 -13.30 4.10
N ASP A 309 -8.11 -14.49 4.44
CA ASP A 309 -9.48 -14.75 4.93
C ASP A 309 -9.71 -14.10 6.30
N ASP A 310 -8.78 -14.24 7.23
CA ASP A 310 -8.85 -13.59 8.54
C ASP A 310 -8.82 -12.06 8.41
N LEU A 311 -7.99 -11.52 7.50
CA LEU A 311 -7.99 -10.09 7.19
C LEU A 311 -9.34 -9.61 6.62
N ASN A 312 -9.92 -10.36 5.69
CA ASN A 312 -11.22 -10.03 5.09
C ASN A 312 -12.35 -10.02 6.13
N LYS A 313 -12.33 -10.94 7.11
CA LYS A 313 -13.28 -10.93 8.23
C LYS A 313 -13.15 -9.64 9.06
N VAL A 314 -11.92 -9.25 9.38
CA VAL A 314 -11.68 -7.99 10.10
C VAL A 314 -12.13 -6.78 9.29
N LEU A 315 -11.85 -6.74 7.99
CA LEU A 315 -12.26 -5.62 7.12
C LEU A 315 -13.78 -5.49 7.03
N LYS A 316 -14.50 -6.61 6.98
CA LYS A 316 -15.96 -6.60 6.96
C LYS A 316 -16.56 -5.90 8.18
N ASP A 317 -15.93 -6.06 9.34
CA ASP A 317 -16.43 -5.50 10.61
C ASP A 317 -15.90 -4.09 10.89
N THR A 318 -14.81 -3.66 10.21
CA THR A 318 -14.08 -2.44 10.59
C THR A 318 -14.01 -1.38 9.49
N ALA A 319 -13.92 -1.77 8.22
CA ALA A 319 -13.80 -0.83 7.11
C ALA A 319 -15.16 -0.26 6.69
N THR A 320 -15.14 0.92 6.06
CA THR A 320 -16.33 1.57 5.52
C THR A 320 -16.26 1.67 4.00
N SER A 321 -17.42 1.68 3.34
CA SER A 321 -17.46 1.85 1.88
C SER A 321 -16.83 3.18 1.46
N TRP A 322 -15.97 3.15 0.45
CA TRP A 322 -15.39 4.38 -0.13
C TRP A 322 -16.45 5.33 -0.70
N LYS A 323 -17.64 4.82 -1.04
CA LYS A 323 -18.79 5.61 -1.53
C LYS A 323 -19.37 6.54 -0.46
N GLN A 324 -19.06 6.31 0.81
CA GLN A 324 -19.51 7.15 1.93
C GLN A 324 -18.63 8.39 2.13
N ARG A 325 -17.44 8.44 1.53
CA ARG A 325 -16.57 9.60 1.51
C ARG A 325 -17.01 10.57 0.41
N LYS A 326 -17.44 11.77 0.82
CA LYS A 326 -17.92 12.84 -0.08
C LYS A 326 -17.01 14.05 0.01
#